data_8ae105fed48e151b9b31af3a0a52b6d9
#
_entry.id   8ae105fed48e151b9b31af3a0a52b6d9
#
_cell.length_a   1.000
_cell.length_b   1.000
_cell.length_c   1.000
_cell.angle_alpha   90.00
_cell.angle_beta   90.00
_cell.angle_gamma   90.00
#
_symmetry.space_group_name_H-M   'P 1'
#
loop_
_entity.id
_entity.type
_entity.pdbx_description
1 polymer ?
#
loop_
_entity_poly.entity_id
_entity_poly.type
_entity_poly.pdbx_seq_one_letter_code
_entity_poly.pdbx_strand_id
1 'polypeptide(L)'
;MSTFSIQAFYKKELPTLSETASAIGWPLKDDGFTQAEIDAGHNPLDRPWNPSEDYEEVYIGDIQPGPTRIRFTGRIVNYAPALLDYKNTYSRPAHQLIVTDDTGAIGVRLIPIGIPVSLLVIGQLVTVWASWAGTAAGSNHGNTPFVTMYTPINPADFLSNTPENQRLCRVPLEYDYHGQQPKLLPGLMTLGQYLKTGHDTRGARIIVCIKGIGARKRIIMQERTKEAELVEVSVYDDTASCVLTLWEDKANSAKLWKPNETILLLTSPKFVPPQDKEQMPSSARISLNYNTLVDVDPNFHDASWLREWVTNRVKKEGVYVPFPEGIWNREEAINGPVRPLFTLAEVDDFARADPATDFTGKLNLTILGINLLEFHRRKMMFCIECCGVPLYANQPSATCKNCMKQHTLVLNARVMGTLADETGCITQGKLVWSDQAWGELFFPAIESSTASPVPETADKTKKSPASTALAGSWRELTTMGINGLRMLEEQILYARFTLTFGWSPFVERLCVLGVEW
;
A
#
# COMPACT_ATOMS: atom_id res chain seq x y z
N MET A 1 41.38 -48.20 -8.53
CA MET A 1 40.15 -47.71 -9.20
C MET A 1 39.98 -46.27 -8.79
N SER A 2 40.36 -45.34 -9.67
CA SER A 2 40.22 -43.89 -9.41
C SER A 2 38.80 -43.48 -9.67
N THR A 3 38.11 -43.01 -8.63
CA THR A 3 36.80 -42.40 -8.72
C THR A 3 36.91 -41.10 -9.47
N PHE A 4 36.47 -41.07 -10.71
CA PHE A 4 36.31 -39.82 -11.46
C PHE A 4 35.20 -39.01 -10.82
N SER A 5 35.51 -37.83 -10.33
CA SER A 5 34.55 -36.87 -9.84
C SER A 5 33.69 -36.38 -11.02
N ILE A 6 32.39 -36.16 -10.80
CA ILE A 6 31.47 -35.54 -11.74
C ILE A 6 32.05 -34.21 -12.27
N GLN A 7 32.80 -33.48 -11.46
CA GLN A 7 33.50 -32.26 -11.86
C GLN A 7 34.60 -32.47 -12.95
N ALA A 8 35.19 -33.68 -13.03
CA ALA A 8 36.17 -33.98 -14.07
C ALA A 8 35.51 -34.23 -15.45
N PHE A 9 34.23 -34.61 -15.47
CA PHE A 9 33.45 -34.80 -16.70
C PHE A 9 33.15 -33.45 -17.40
N TYR A 10 32.91 -32.42 -16.62
CA TYR A 10 32.65 -31.06 -17.13
C TYR A 10 33.91 -30.27 -17.46
N LYS A 11 35.09 -30.73 -17.05
CA LYS A 11 36.40 -30.13 -17.41
C LYS A 11 36.95 -30.58 -18.75
N LYS A 12 36.27 -31.45 -19.48
CA LYS A 12 36.74 -31.89 -20.80
C LYS A 12 36.45 -30.83 -21.85
N GLU A 13 37.48 -30.07 -22.14
CA GLU A 13 37.70 -29.29 -23.37
C GLU A 13 36.42 -28.82 -24.08
N LEU A 14 35.82 -27.77 -23.53
CA LEU A 14 35.02 -26.87 -24.35
C LEU A 14 35.98 -26.29 -25.42
N PRO A 15 35.60 -26.34 -26.72
CA PRO A 15 36.31 -25.60 -27.72
C PRO A 15 36.43 -24.16 -27.24
N THR A 16 37.59 -23.56 -27.46
CA THR A 16 37.89 -22.17 -27.11
C THR A 16 36.83 -21.23 -27.67
N LEU A 17 35.81 -20.97 -26.88
CA LEU A 17 34.73 -20.04 -27.14
C LEU A 17 35.17 -18.59 -26.92
N SER A 18 36.43 -18.26 -27.25
CA SER A 18 36.98 -16.92 -27.02
C SER A 18 36.40 -15.85 -27.94
N GLU A 19 35.85 -16.22 -29.10
CA GLU A 19 35.34 -15.24 -30.06
C GLU A 19 33.80 -15.10 -30.09
N THR A 20 33.07 -16.17 -29.79
CA THR A 20 31.60 -16.11 -29.76
C THR A 20 31.03 -15.69 -28.42
N ALA A 21 31.70 -15.98 -27.30
CA ALA A 21 31.27 -15.53 -25.97
C ALA A 21 31.45 -14.03 -25.77
N SER A 22 32.47 -13.42 -26.42
CA SER A 22 32.66 -11.97 -26.39
C SER A 22 31.54 -11.20 -27.10
N ALA A 23 30.86 -11.82 -28.07
CA ALA A 23 29.76 -11.19 -28.79
C ALA A 23 28.44 -11.18 -27.98
N ILE A 24 28.35 -12.03 -26.94
CA ILE A 24 27.13 -12.15 -26.11
C ILE A 24 27.30 -11.45 -24.75
N GLY A 25 28.53 -11.01 -24.40
CA GLY A 25 28.76 -10.16 -23.22
C GLY A 25 28.61 -10.84 -21.84
N TRP A 26 28.70 -12.15 -21.75
CA TRP A 26 28.42 -12.92 -20.53
C TRP A 26 29.69 -13.56 -19.97
N PRO A 27 30.13 -13.20 -18.75
CA PRO A 27 31.26 -13.85 -18.12
C PRO A 27 30.96 -15.29 -17.77
N LEU A 28 31.84 -16.21 -18.14
CA LEU A 28 31.83 -17.57 -17.62
C LEU A 28 32.27 -17.56 -16.16
N LYS A 29 31.56 -18.29 -15.30
CA LYS A 29 32.02 -18.57 -13.94
C LYS A 29 32.99 -19.75 -13.95
N ASP A 30 33.87 -19.81 -12.94
CA ASP A 30 34.87 -20.88 -12.79
C ASP A 30 34.29 -22.29 -12.69
N ASP A 31 32.97 -22.40 -12.44
CA ASP A 31 32.23 -23.66 -12.40
C ASP A 31 31.79 -24.20 -13.76
N GLY A 32 32.07 -23.48 -14.84
CA GLY A 32 31.76 -23.86 -16.23
C GLY A 32 30.35 -23.50 -16.68
N PHE A 33 29.53 -22.86 -15.83
CA PHE A 33 28.20 -22.38 -16.19
C PHE A 33 28.24 -20.90 -16.56
N THR A 34 27.48 -20.52 -17.59
CA THR A 34 27.23 -19.11 -17.91
C THR A 34 26.27 -18.52 -16.87
N GLN A 35 26.33 -17.20 -16.68
CA GLN A 35 25.37 -16.54 -15.78
C GLN A 35 23.92 -16.81 -16.21
N ALA A 36 23.64 -16.90 -17.52
CA ALA A 36 22.32 -17.24 -18.04
C ALA A 36 21.84 -18.63 -17.67
N GLU A 37 22.74 -19.62 -17.68
CA GLU A 37 22.39 -20.99 -17.25
C GLU A 37 22.13 -21.07 -15.76
N ILE A 38 22.87 -20.29 -14.97
CA ILE A 38 22.67 -20.16 -13.54
C ILE A 38 21.32 -19.47 -13.25
N ASP A 39 21.06 -18.35 -13.92
CA ASP A 39 19.81 -17.61 -13.77
C ASP A 39 18.61 -18.43 -14.25
N ALA A 40 18.74 -19.17 -15.35
CA ALA A 40 17.72 -20.12 -15.83
C ALA A 40 17.51 -21.30 -14.86
N GLY A 41 18.54 -21.72 -14.15
CA GLY A 41 18.43 -22.71 -13.07
C GLY A 41 17.69 -22.17 -11.85
N HIS A 42 17.91 -20.92 -11.52
CA HIS A 42 17.23 -20.22 -10.42
C HIS A 42 15.81 -19.79 -10.79
N ASN A 43 15.57 -19.41 -12.04
CA ASN A 43 14.26 -19.03 -12.55
C ASN A 43 13.98 -19.68 -13.92
N PRO A 44 13.59 -20.95 -13.94
CA PRO A 44 13.34 -21.69 -15.18
C PRO A 44 12.21 -21.12 -16.04
N LEU A 45 11.37 -20.22 -15.49
CA LEU A 45 10.31 -19.53 -16.24
C LEU A 45 10.85 -18.37 -17.10
N ASP A 46 12.05 -17.87 -16.82
CA ASP A 46 12.70 -16.78 -17.59
C ASP A 46 13.69 -17.27 -18.64
N ARG A 47 13.86 -18.59 -18.75
CA ARG A 47 14.76 -19.17 -19.75
C ARG A 47 14.27 -18.86 -21.17
N PRO A 48 15.19 -18.65 -22.14
CA PRO A 48 14.82 -18.48 -23.52
C PRO A 48 14.06 -19.72 -24.03
N TRP A 49 12.96 -19.50 -24.71
CA TRP A 49 12.20 -20.52 -25.40
C TRP A 49 12.27 -20.30 -26.90
N ASN A 50 12.79 -21.28 -27.63
CA ASN A 50 12.80 -21.29 -29.08
C ASN A 50 12.01 -22.51 -29.54
N PRO A 51 10.73 -22.33 -29.91
CA PRO A 51 9.92 -23.43 -30.36
C PRO A 51 10.45 -24.01 -31.66
N SER A 52 10.52 -25.35 -31.75
CA SER A 52 10.88 -26.05 -32.96
C SER A 52 9.74 -26.11 -33.97
N GLU A 53 8.58 -25.63 -33.61
CA GLU A 53 7.33 -25.76 -34.36
C GLU A 53 6.55 -24.43 -34.34
N ASP A 54 5.69 -24.23 -35.32
CA ASP A 54 4.84 -23.05 -35.44
C ASP A 54 3.67 -23.13 -34.46
N TYR A 55 3.43 -22.03 -33.73
CA TYR A 55 2.28 -21.87 -32.85
C TYR A 55 1.42 -20.70 -33.34
N GLU A 56 0.14 -20.91 -33.33
CA GLU A 56 -0.86 -19.87 -33.62
C GLU A 56 -1.00 -18.97 -32.39
N GLU A 57 -0.81 -17.66 -32.56
CA GLU A 57 -1.05 -16.68 -31.51
C GLU A 57 -2.55 -16.36 -31.48
N VAL A 58 -3.19 -16.64 -30.34
CA VAL A 58 -4.64 -16.54 -30.18
C VAL A 58 -4.98 -15.80 -28.88
N TYR A 59 -6.11 -15.10 -28.86
CA TYR A 59 -6.70 -14.61 -27.63
C TYR A 59 -7.39 -15.74 -26.87
N ILE A 60 -7.39 -15.65 -25.53
CA ILE A 60 -7.96 -16.73 -24.68
C ILE A 60 -9.43 -17.00 -25.01
N GLY A 61 -10.21 -15.94 -25.30
CA GLY A 61 -11.63 -16.06 -25.68
C GLY A 61 -11.89 -16.80 -26.99
N ASP A 62 -10.89 -16.86 -27.88
CA ASP A 62 -11.00 -17.46 -29.20
C ASP A 62 -10.47 -18.90 -29.24
N ILE A 63 -9.89 -19.40 -28.15
CA ILE A 63 -9.31 -20.74 -28.07
C ILE A 63 -10.40 -21.78 -28.23
N GLN A 64 -10.24 -22.62 -29.27
CA GLN A 64 -11.11 -23.77 -29.52
C GLN A 64 -10.44 -25.06 -29.00
N PRO A 65 -11.23 -25.96 -28.39
CA PRO A 65 -10.71 -27.26 -27.99
C PRO A 65 -10.23 -28.08 -29.18
N GLY A 66 -9.06 -28.70 -29.04
CA GLY A 66 -8.49 -29.53 -30.10
C GLY A 66 -6.98 -29.67 -30.02
N PRO A 67 -6.38 -30.42 -30.95
CA PRO A 67 -4.94 -30.64 -31.02
C PRO A 67 -4.20 -29.49 -31.75
N THR A 68 -4.63 -28.26 -31.56
CA THR A 68 -4.02 -27.08 -32.17
C THR A 68 -2.89 -26.57 -31.28
N ARG A 69 -1.74 -26.26 -31.87
CA ARG A 69 -0.64 -25.59 -31.18
C ARG A 69 -0.94 -24.12 -31.05
N ILE A 70 -1.15 -23.69 -29.82
CA ILE A 70 -1.56 -22.33 -29.51
C ILE A 70 -0.52 -21.66 -28.61
N ARG A 71 -0.36 -20.35 -28.83
CA ARG A 71 0.37 -19.44 -27.96
C ARG A 71 -0.56 -18.35 -27.52
N PHE A 72 -0.63 -18.09 -26.21
CA PHE A 72 -1.39 -16.98 -25.66
C PHE A 72 -0.65 -16.31 -24.52
N THR A 73 -0.96 -15.04 -24.29
CA THR A 73 -0.41 -14.25 -23.20
C THR A 73 -1.54 -13.80 -22.29
N GLY A 74 -1.36 -13.90 -20.98
CA GLY A 74 -2.35 -13.49 -20.01
C GLY A 74 -1.78 -13.31 -18.61
N ARG A 75 -2.62 -12.86 -17.66
CA ARG A 75 -2.25 -12.71 -16.25
C ARG A 75 -2.77 -13.85 -15.41
N ILE A 76 -1.94 -14.28 -14.46
CA ILE A 76 -2.36 -15.26 -13.45
C ILE A 76 -3.32 -14.55 -12.49
N VAL A 77 -4.58 -14.95 -12.47
CA VAL A 77 -5.62 -14.41 -11.58
C VAL A 77 -5.98 -15.34 -10.44
N ASN A 78 -5.58 -16.61 -10.52
CA ASN A 78 -5.63 -17.53 -9.39
C ASN A 78 -4.58 -18.62 -9.54
N TYR A 79 -4.22 -19.19 -8.41
CA TYR A 79 -3.28 -20.27 -8.33
C TYR A 79 -3.72 -21.24 -7.23
N ALA A 80 -3.81 -22.51 -7.55
CA ALA A 80 -4.09 -23.57 -6.60
C ALA A 80 -2.95 -24.60 -6.63
N PRO A 81 -2.31 -24.87 -5.49
CA PRO A 81 -1.31 -25.93 -5.42
C PRO A 81 -1.96 -27.28 -5.75
N ALA A 82 -1.18 -28.16 -6.32
CA ALA A 82 -1.62 -29.51 -6.60
C ALA A 82 -1.97 -30.23 -5.31
N LEU A 83 -3.24 -30.53 -5.14
CA LEU A 83 -3.64 -31.50 -4.13
C LEU A 83 -3.11 -32.87 -4.57
N LEU A 84 -2.22 -33.45 -3.77
CA LEU A 84 -1.90 -34.86 -3.90
C LEU A 84 -3.20 -35.62 -3.62
N ASP A 85 -3.80 -36.19 -4.65
CA ASP A 85 -4.91 -37.10 -4.47
C ASP A 85 -4.35 -38.40 -3.89
N TYR A 86 -4.37 -38.51 -2.57
CA TYR A 86 -3.88 -39.70 -1.85
C TYR A 86 -4.60 -41.00 -2.22
N LYS A 87 -5.74 -40.91 -2.91
CA LYS A 87 -6.50 -42.09 -3.36
C LYS A 87 -6.02 -42.60 -4.70
N ASN A 88 -5.25 -41.84 -5.45
CA ASN A 88 -4.78 -42.23 -6.77
C ASN A 88 -3.26 -42.08 -6.86
N THR A 89 -2.54 -43.13 -6.53
CA THR A 89 -1.06 -43.23 -6.52
C THR A 89 -0.42 -42.92 -7.87
N TYR A 90 -1.21 -42.87 -8.94
CA TYR A 90 -0.73 -42.57 -10.31
C TYR A 90 -0.94 -41.13 -10.76
N SER A 91 -1.67 -40.31 -9.99
CA SER A 91 -1.85 -38.89 -10.34
C SER A 91 -0.64 -38.06 -9.91
N ARG A 92 0.05 -37.52 -10.91
CA ARG A 92 1.15 -36.58 -10.64
C ARG A 92 0.58 -35.27 -10.08
N PRO A 93 1.25 -34.65 -9.11
CA PRO A 93 0.83 -33.36 -8.59
C PRO A 93 0.82 -32.34 -9.73
N ALA A 94 -0.29 -31.66 -9.93
CA ALA A 94 -0.44 -30.63 -10.94
C ALA A 94 -0.84 -29.30 -10.31
N HIS A 95 -0.12 -28.23 -10.62
CA HIS A 95 -0.51 -26.89 -10.22
C HIS A 95 -1.60 -26.39 -11.17
N GLN A 96 -2.64 -25.81 -10.61
CA GLN A 96 -3.73 -25.24 -11.39
C GLN A 96 -3.62 -23.71 -11.34
N LEU A 97 -3.42 -23.11 -12.51
CA LEU A 97 -3.46 -21.67 -12.71
C LEU A 97 -4.77 -21.32 -13.41
N ILE A 98 -5.29 -20.14 -13.12
CA ILE A 98 -6.27 -19.49 -13.99
C ILE A 98 -5.56 -18.29 -14.59
N VAL A 99 -5.52 -18.23 -15.91
CA VAL A 99 -4.91 -17.15 -16.67
C VAL A 99 -5.99 -16.42 -17.44
N THR A 100 -5.98 -15.10 -17.40
CA THR A 100 -6.94 -14.25 -18.11
C THR A 100 -6.23 -13.27 -19.02
N ASP A 101 -6.86 -13.00 -20.15
CA ASP A 101 -6.62 -11.79 -20.95
C ASP A 101 -7.91 -10.94 -20.97
N ASP A 102 -7.95 -9.91 -21.82
CA ASP A 102 -9.11 -9.02 -21.92
C ASP A 102 -10.33 -9.71 -22.59
N THR A 103 -10.19 -10.93 -23.11
CA THR A 103 -11.21 -11.65 -23.90
C THR A 103 -11.77 -12.87 -23.18
N GLY A 104 -11.00 -13.50 -22.28
CA GLY A 104 -11.43 -14.74 -21.66
C GLY A 104 -10.56 -15.20 -20.49
N ALA A 105 -10.95 -16.37 -19.95
CA ALA A 105 -10.22 -17.07 -18.92
C ALA A 105 -9.95 -18.52 -19.34
N ILE A 106 -8.74 -19.02 -19.04
CA ILE A 106 -8.33 -20.39 -19.32
C ILE A 106 -7.69 -21.04 -18.09
N GLY A 107 -8.02 -22.30 -17.85
CA GLY A 107 -7.33 -23.11 -16.85
C GLY A 107 -6.01 -23.66 -17.41
N VAL A 108 -4.89 -23.43 -16.72
CA VAL A 108 -3.60 -24.03 -17.06
C VAL A 108 -3.24 -25.03 -15.98
N ARG A 109 -3.20 -26.30 -16.35
CA ARG A 109 -2.77 -27.38 -15.47
C ARG A 109 -1.30 -27.68 -15.75
N LEU A 110 -0.45 -27.21 -14.86
CA LEU A 110 1.00 -27.38 -14.96
C LEU A 110 1.44 -28.58 -14.14
N ILE A 111 2.04 -29.59 -14.79
CA ILE A 111 2.65 -30.72 -14.11
C ILE A 111 4.16 -30.44 -14.03
N PRO A 112 4.66 -29.95 -12.88
CA PRO A 112 6.03 -29.53 -12.77
C PRO A 112 6.94 -30.75 -12.62
N ILE A 113 8.01 -30.77 -13.41
CA ILE A 113 9.19 -31.58 -13.11
C ILE A 113 10.34 -30.58 -13.04
N GLY A 114 10.70 -30.22 -11.79
CA GLY A 114 11.84 -29.33 -11.53
C GLY A 114 11.58 -27.82 -11.58
N ILE A 115 10.34 -27.36 -11.75
CA ILE A 115 10.00 -25.93 -11.67
C ILE A 115 9.66 -25.57 -10.21
N PRO A 116 10.40 -24.68 -9.56
CA PRO A 116 9.99 -24.17 -8.24
C PRO A 116 8.73 -23.32 -8.39
N VAL A 117 7.63 -23.81 -7.87
CA VAL A 117 6.31 -23.14 -7.94
C VAL A 117 6.25 -21.85 -7.15
N SER A 118 7.22 -21.65 -6.26
CA SER A 118 7.41 -20.41 -5.49
C SER A 118 7.61 -19.15 -6.36
N LEU A 119 7.80 -19.32 -7.67
CA LEU A 119 8.00 -18.23 -8.63
C LEU A 119 6.71 -17.72 -9.27
N LEU A 120 5.60 -18.47 -9.16
CA LEU A 120 4.32 -18.07 -9.71
C LEU A 120 3.57 -17.19 -8.73
N VAL A 121 3.15 -16.01 -9.17
CA VAL A 121 2.43 -15.03 -8.35
C VAL A 121 1.19 -14.50 -9.08
N ILE A 122 0.17 -14.15 -8.32
CA ILE A 122 -1.05 -13.55 -8.83
C ILE A 122 -0.74 -12.16 -9.39
N GLY A 123 -1.25 -11.85 -10.57
CA GLY A 123 -1.01 -10.60 -11.30
C GLY A 123 0.16 -10.68 -12.30
N GLN A 124 0.95 -11.75 -12.27
CA GLN A 124 2.08 -11.94 -13.17
C GLN A 124 1.62 -12.18 -14.61
N LEU A 125 2.28 -11.51 -15.55
CA LEU A 125 2.06 -11.71 -16.98
C LEU A 125 2.87 -12.92 -17.43
N VAL A 126 2.23 -13.87 -18.10
CA VAL A 126 2.85 -15.09 -18.59
C VAL A 126 2.46 -15.35 -20.03
N THR A 127 3.35 -16.01 -20.77
CA THR A 127 3.06 -16.56 -22.10
C THR A 127 3.10 -18.07 -22.01
N VAL A 128 2.08 -18.69 -22.56
CA VAL A 128 1.87 -20.15 -22.56
C VAL A 128 1.91 -20.65 -23.98
N TRP A 129 2.70 -21.67 -24.22
CA TRP A 129 2.69 -22.46 -25.46
C TRP A 129 2.14 -23.85 -25.13
N ALA A 130 1.07 -24.25 -25.78
CA ALA A 130 0.41 -25.52 -25.52
C ALA A 130 0.10 -26.23 -26.84
N SER A 131 0.32 -27.53 -26.85
CA SER A 131 0.07 -28.39 -28.03
C SER A 131 -1.36 -28.88 -28.14
N TRP A 132 -2.16 -28.66 -27.07
CA TRP A 132 -3.54 -29.14 -27.01
C TRP A 132 -4.38 -28.35 -26.02
N ALA A 133 -5.60 -28.02 -26.40
CA ALA A 133 -6.60 -27.41 -25.53
C ALA A 133 -7.81 -28.33 -25.36
N GLY A 134 -8.29 -28.48 -24.15
CA GLY A 134 -9.45 -29.30 -23.81
C GLY A 134 -10.62 -28.53 -23.24
N THR A 135 -11.74 -29.20 -23.09
CA THR A 135 -12.89 -28.73 -22.34
C THR A 135 -13.00 -29.45 -21.01
N ALA A 136 -13.19 -28.73 -19.93
CA ALA A 136 -13.45 -29.32 -18.63
C ALA A 136 -14.92 -29.76 -18.52
N ALA A 137 -15.23 -30.94 -19.02
CA ALA A 137 -16.54 -31.53 -18.78
C ALA A 137 -16.72 -31.81 -17.28
N GLY A 138 -17.68 -31.13 -16.64
CA GLY A 138 -18.04 -31.35 -15.23
C GLY A 138 -17.22 -30.58 -14.20
N SER A 139 -16.40 -29.61 -14.60
CA SER A 139 -15.77 -28.69 -13.62
C SER A 139 -16.76 -27.63 -13.15
N ASN A 140 -16.60 -27.18 -11.90
CA ASN A 140 -17.42 -26.08 -11.34
C ASN A 140 -17.20 -24.73 -12.06
N HIS A 141 -16.30 -24.67 -13.05
CA HIS A 141 -16.01 -23.52 -13.89
C HIS A 141 -16.78 -23.48 -15.22
N GLY A 142 -17.74 -24.36 -15.43
CA GLY A 142 -18.51 -24.45 -16.69
C GLY A 142 -17.66 -24.96 -17.85
N ASN A 143 -17.93 -24.47 -19.06
CA ASN A 143 -17.22 -24.86 -20.28
C ASN A 143 -15.90 -24.12 -20.51
N THR A 144 -15.25 -23.67 -19.45
CA THR A 144 -13.97 -22.95 -19.57
C THR A 144 -12.92 -23.88 -20.21
N PRO A 145 -12.24 -23.44 -21.26
CA PRO A 145 -11.18 -24.24 -21.86
C PRO A 145 -10.02 -24.43 -20.88
N PHE A 146 -9.27 -25.49 -21.07
CA PHE A 146 -8.08 -25.75 -20.29
C PHE A 146 -6.95 -26.30 -21.12
N VAL A 147 -5.72 -26.05 -20.71
CA VAL A 147 -4.52 -26.69 -21.24
C VAL A 147 -3.84 -27.50 -20.14
N THR A 148 -3.33 -28.69 -20.50
CA THR A 148 -2.48 -29.45 -19.56
C THR A 148 -1.07 -29.50 -20.11
N MET A 149 -0.15 -29.00 -19.37
CA MET A 149 1.26 -28.86 -19.74
C MET A 149 2.10 -29.89 -18.99
N TYR A 150 2.82 -30.70 -19.76
CA TYR A 150 3.71 -31.73 -19.24
C TYR A 150 5.18 -31.33 -19.39
N THR A 151 5.54 -30.17 -18.88
CA THR A 151 6.94 -29.72 -18.94
C THR A 151 7.80 -30.47 -17.92
N PRO A 152 8.97 -31.02 -18.26
CA PRO A 152 9.67 -30.99 -19.54
C PRO A 152 9.38 -32.21 -20.45
N ILE A 153 8.40 -33.05 -20.16
CA ILE A 153 8.15 -34.30 -20.89
C ILE A 153 7.71 -34.01 -22.34
N ASN A 154 6.82 -33.03 -22.52
CA ASN A 154 6.41 -32.57 -23.82
C ASN A 154 7.19 -31.32 -24.21
N PRO A 155 8.13 -31.39 -25.16
CA PRO A 155 8.91 -30.20 -25.55
C PRO A 155 8.08 -29.14 -26.28
N ALA A 156 6.84 -29.48 -26.68
CA ALA A 156 5.92 -28.53 -27.30
C ALA A 156 5.13 -27.70 -26.29
N ASP A 157 5.20 -28.02 -24.99
CA ASP A 157 4.52 -27.26 -23.94
C ASP A 157 5.52 -26.42 -23.15
N PHE A 158 5.27 -25.14 -23.04
CA PHE A 158 6.13 -24.24 -22.30
C PHE A 158 5.34 -23.10 -21.65
N LEU A 159 5.79 -22.65 -20.50
CA LEU A 159 5.30 -21.45 -19.81
C LEU A 159 6.49 -20.58 -19.45
N SER A 160 6.45 -19.30 -19.81
CA SER A 160 7.45 -18.34 -19.41
C SER A 160 6.84 -17.07 -18.84
N ASN A 161 7.64 -16.40 -18.01
CA ASN A 161 7.32 -15.03 -17.63
C ASN A 161 7.41 -14.12 -18.85
N THR A 162 6.42 -13.26 -19.00
CA THR A 162 6.45 -12.19 -20.00
C THR A 162 6.88 -10.90 -19.31
N PRO A 163 7.75 -10.08 -19.94
CA PRO A 163 8.08 -8.78 -19.42
C PRO A 163 6.83 -7.98 -19.06
N GLU A 164 6.86 -7.31 -17.91
CA GLU A 164 5.70 -6.57 -17.42
C GLU A 164 5.28 -5.48 -18.41
N ASN A 165 4.01 -5.47 -18.73
CA ASN A 165 3.35 -4.43 -19.51
C ASN A 165 2.09 -3.97 -18.79
N GLN A 166 2.09 -2.72 -18.35
CA GLN A 166 1.01 -2.11 -17.56
C GLN A 166 -0.34 -2.08 -18.28
N ARG A 167 -0.38 -2.25 -19.60
CA ARG A 167 -1.60 -2.15 -20.41
C ARG A 167 -2.19 -3.51 -20.78
N LEU A 168 -1.37 -4.57 -20.86
CA LEU A 168 -1.80 -5.87 -21.30
C LEU A 168 -2.57 -6.64 -20.22
N CYS A 169 -3.69 -7.24 -20.61
CA CYS A 169 -4.48 -8.17 -19.81
C CYS A 169 -4.87 -7.58 -18.44
N ARG A 170 -5.39 -6.34 -18.43
CA ARG A 170 -5.83 -5.66 -17.22
C ARG A 170 -7.29 -5.22 -17.26
N VAL A 171 -7.98 -5.39 -18.38
CA VAL A 171 -9.40 -5.08 -18.47
C VAL A 171 -10.17 -6.25 -17.84
N PRO A 172 -11.03 -6.00 -16.85
CA PRO A 172 -11.80 -7.07 -16.22
C PRO A 172 -12.72 -7.78 -17.22
N LEU A 173 -12.86 -9.09 -17.10
CA LEU A 173 -13.82 -9.85 -17.91
C LEU A 173 -15.24 -9.29 -17.76
N GLU A 174 -15.99 -9.25 -18.87
CA GLU A 174 -17.35 -8.70 -18.98
C GLU A 174 -17.43 -7.17 -18.83
N TYR A 175 -16.31 -6.46 -18.76
CA TYR A 175 -16.31 -5.00 -18.80
C TYR A 175 -16.38 -4.51 -20.24
N ASP A 176 -17.45 -3.76 -20.57
CA ASP A 176 -17.63 -3.18 -21.90
C ASP A 176 -16.85 -1.87 -22.01
N TYR A 177 -15.63 -1.96 -22.53
CA TYR A 177 -14.75 -0.82 -22.74
C TYR A 177 -15.14 0.04 -23.96
N HIS A 178 -15.88 -0.53 -24.92
CA HIS A 178 -16.21 0.12 -26.19
C HIS A 178 -17.59 0.80 -26.20
N GLY A 179 -18.36 0.67 -25.12
CA GLY A 179 -19.67 1.29 -24.99
C GLY A 179 -19.58 2.83 -24.89
N GLN A 180 -20.54 3.54 -25.48
CA GLN A 180 -20.63 5.00 -25.41
C GLN A 180 -20.90 5.52 -23.98
N GLN A 181 -21.30 4.65 -23.06
CA GLN A 181 -21.41 4.95 -21.62
C GLN A 181 -20.71 3.84 -20.84
N PRO A 182 -19.96 4.18 -19.78
CA PRO A 182 -19.32 3.17 -18.93
C PRO A 182 -20.41 2.31 -18.28
N LYS A 183 -20.52 1.07 -18.74
CA LYS A 183 -21.44 0.11 -18.19
C LYS A 183 -20.87 -0.41 -16.88
N LEU A 184 -21.69 -0.48 -15.85
CA LEU A 184 -21.27 -1.04 -14.56
C LEU A 184 -20.81 -2.49 -14.76
N LEU A 185 -19.67 -2.84 -14.15
CA LEU A 185 -19.18 -4.22 -14.16
C LEU A 185 -20.20 -5.13 -13.45
N PRO A 186 -20.71 -6.20 -14.10
CA PRO A 186 -21.71 -7.07 -13.49
C PRO A 186 -21.26 -7.62 -12.13
N GLY A 187 -22.16 -7.60 -11.15
CA GLY A 187 -21.88 -8.12 -9.81
C GLY A 187 -20.95 -7.26 -8.94
N LEU A 188 -20.50 -6.09 -9.43
CA LEU A 188 -19.68 -5.17 -8.64
C LEU A 188 -20.52 -4.54 -7.52
N MET A 189 -19.99 -4.59 -6.31
CA MET A 189 -20.60 -4.00 -5.12
C MET A 189 -19.52 -3.46 -4.19
N THR A 190 -19.93 -2.62 -3.24
CA THR A 190 -18.99 -2.09 -2.24
C THR A 190 -18.60 -3.18 -1.24
N LEU A 191 -17.42 -3.03 -0.62
CA LEU A 191 -16.96 -3.95 0.42
C LEU A 191 -17.94 -4.02 1.59
N GLY A 192 -18.48 -2.87 2.01
CA GLY A 192 -19.47 -2.81 3.09
C GLY A 192 -20.76 -3.58 2.77
N GLN A 193 -21.24 -3.52 1.52
CA GLN A 193 -22.39 -4.31 1.07
C GLN A 193 -22.04 -5.81 1.01
N TYR A 194 -20.87 -6.15 0.48
CA TYR A 194 -20.40 -7.53 0.42
C TYR A 194 -20.32 -8.18 1.80
N LEU A 195 -19.73 -7.51 2.78
CA LEU A 195 -19.57 -8.03 4.14
C LEU A 195 -20.91 -8.22 4.88
N LYS A 196 -21.93 -7.42 4.55
CA LYS A 196 -23.26 -7.53 5.19
C LYS A 196 -24.09 -8.68 4.60
N THR A 197 -24.28 -8.68 3.30
CA THR A 197 -25.21 -9.60 2.61
C THR A 197 -24.75 -10.05 1.24
N GLY A 198 -23.83 -9.33 0.60
CA GLY A 198 -23.42 -9.57 -0.79
C GLY A 198 -22.61 -10.84 -0.99
N HIS A 199 -22.05 -11.41 0.06
CA HIS A 199 -21.22 -12.61 0.00
C HIS A 199 -21.98 -13.88 -0.45
N ASP A 200 -23.31 -13.89 -0.35
CA ASP A 200 -24.17 -14.97 -0.85
C ASP A 200 -24.50 -14.80 -2.34
N THR A 201 -24.15 -13.68 -2.95
CA THR A 201 -24.44 -13.40 -4.35
C THR A 201 -23.46 -14.16 -5.26
N ARG A 202 -24.00 -14.96 -6.18
CA ARG A 202 -23.17 -15.65 -7.18
C ARG A 202 -22.48 -14.64 -8.09
N GLY A 203 -21.16 -14.77 -8.24
CA GLY A 203 -20.37 -13.86 -9.08
C GLY A 203 -20.19 -12.47 -8.47
N ALA A 204 -20.37 -12.32 -7.16
CA ALA A 204 -20.10 -11.05 -6.46
C ALA A 204 -18.67 -10.56 -6.74
N ARG A 205 -18.54 -9.28 -7.06
CA ARG A 205 -17.26 -8.61 -7.28
C ARG A 205 -17.10 -7.46 -6.31
N ILE A 206 -15.91 -7.34 -5.75
CA ILE A 206 -15.53 -6.21 -4.90
C ILE A 206 -14.20 -5.64 -5.37
N ILE A 207 -14.09 -4.32 -5.34
CA ILE A 207 -12.85 -3.63 -5.59
C ILE A 207 -12.30 -3.06 -4.29
N VAL A 208 -11.03 -3.33 -4.01
CA VAL A 208 -10.40 -2.93 -2.75
C VAL A 208 -8.97 -2.47 -2.97
N CYS A 209 -8.51 -1.55 -2.12
CA CYS A 209 -7.11 -1.15 -2.04
C CYS A 209 -6.42 -1.85 -0.88
N ILE A 210 -5.15 -2.18 -1.05
CA ILE A 210 -4.33 -2.74 0.01
C ILE A 210 -3.96 -1.65 1.01
N LYS A 211 -4.30 -1.86 2.29
CA LYS A 211 -3.97 -0.97 3.39
C LYS A 211 -2.63 -1.31 4.04
N GLY A 212 -2.38 -2.60 4.19
CA GLY A 212 -1.16 -3.09 4.84
C GLY A 212 -1.01 -4.60 4.66
N ILE A 213 0.22 -5.07 4.74
CA ILE A 213 0.58 -6.47 4.58
C ILE A 213 1.23 -6.93 5.87
N GLY A 214 0.62 -7.94 6.50
CA GLY A 214 1.11 -8.55 7.73
C GLY A 214 2.34 -9.43 7.50
N ALA A 215 2.99 -9.79 8.59
CA ALA A 215 4.08 -10.76 8.55
C ALA A 215 3.56 -12.16 8.17
N ARG A 216 4.41 -12.95 7.54
CA ARG A 216 4.13 -14.36 7.26
C ARG A 216 4.03 -15.13 8.58
N LYS A 217 2.96 -15.87 8.76
CA LYS A 217 2.67 -16.68 9.95
C LYS A 217 2.65 -18.15 9.56
N ARG A 218 3.15 -19.02 10.45
CA ARG A 218 2.98 -20.47 10.37
C ARG A 218 1.95 -20.91 11.39
N ILE A 219 0.98 -21.68 10.95
CA ILE A 219 -0.10 -22.19 11.79
C ILE A 219 -0.14 -23.72 11.66
N ILE A 220 -0.24 -24.39 12.80
CA ILE A 220 -0.45 -25.83 12.83
C ILE A 220 -1.97 -26.07 12.73
N MET A 221 -2.40 -26.71 11.65
CA MET A 221 -3.80 -27.11 11.50
C MET A 221 -4.12 -28.29 12.40
N GLN A 222 -5.08 -28.11 13.32
CA GLN A 222 -5.47 -29.13 14.32
C GLN A 222 -5.90 -30.46 13.71
N GLU A 223 -6.50 -30.46 12.51
CA GLU A 223 -7.03 -31.67 11.87
C GLU A 223 -5.99 -32.47 11.06
N ARG A 224 -4.81 -31.92 10.74
CA ARG A 224 -3.88 -32.56 9.79
C ARG A 224 -2.44 -32.67 10.25
N THR A 225 -2.07 -32.24 11.43
CA THR A 225 -0.65 -32.13 11.86
C THR A 225 0.27 -31.47 10.82
N LYS A 226 -0.30 -30.76 9.85
CA LYS A 226 0.41 -30.10 8.77
C LYS A 226 0.54 -28.61 9.07
N GLU A 227 1.76 -28.11 9.01
CA GLU A 227 2.02 -26.67 9.05
C GLU A 227 1.48 -26.02 7.78
N ALA A 228 0.77 -24.91 7.93
CA ALA A 228 0.31 -24.06 6.83
C ALA A 228 0.87 -22.65 7.01
N GLU A 229 1.32 -22.06 5.92
CA GLU A 229 1.77 -20.67 5.91
C GLU A 229 0.64 -19.75 5.45
N LEU A 230 0.54 -18.59 6.08
CA LEU A 230 -0.42 -17.56 5.66
C LEU A 230 0.15 -16.14 5.80
N VAL A 231 -0.40 -15.25 4.99
CA VAL A 231 -0.21 -13.79 5.10
C VAL A 231 -1.59 -13.14 5.18
N GLU A 232 -1.74 -12.26 6.16
CA GLU A 232 -2.94 -11.43 6.32
C GLU A 232 -2.68 -10.07 5.66
N VAL A 233 -3.54 -9.72 4.73
CA VAL A 233 -3.50 -8.44 4.00
C VAL A 233 -4.71 -7.63 4.40
N SER A 234 -4.51 -6.48 5.02
CA SER A 234 -5.58 -5.54 5.31
C SER A 234 -5.99 -4.84 4.01
N VAL A 235 -7.27 -4.90 3.67
CA VAL A 235 -7.83 -4.28 2.47
C VAL A 235 -9.01 -3.38 2.82
N TYR A 236 -9.30 -2.39 1.99
CA TYR A 236 -10.36 -1.42 2.23
C TYR A 236 -10.88 -0.80 0.92
N ASP A 237 -12.09 -0.27 1.00
CA ASP A 237 -12.67 0.69 0.06
C ASP A 237 -13.16 1.94 0.83
N ASP A 238 -14.01 2.75 0.23
CA ASP A 238 -14.63 3.91 0.86
C ASP A 238 -15.68 3.55 1.92
N THR A 239 -16.18 2.33 1.93
CA THR A 239 -17.30 1.89 2.78
C THR A 239 -16.90 1.00 3.96
N ALA A 240 -15.82 0.23 3.84
CA ALA A 240 -15.41 -0.72 4.88
C ALA A 240 -13.91 -1.11 4.78
N SER A 241 -13.47 -1.87 5.77
CA SER A 241 -12.17 -2.56 5.74
C SER A 241 -12.32 -3.99 6.26
N CYS A 242 -11.50 -4.90 5.72
CA CYS A 242 -11.45 -6.29 6.19
C CYS A 242 -10.05 -6.88 6.00
N VAL A 243 -9.89 -8.15 6.36
CA VAL A 243 -8.64 -8.89 6.20
C VAL A 243 -8.80 -9.92 5.08
N LEU A 244 -7.97 -9.82 4.06
CA LEU A 244 -7.77 -10.84 3.04
C LEU A 244 -6.71 -11.82 3.50
N THR A 245 -7.05 -13.10 3.60
CA THR A 245 -6.11 -14.16 4.01
C THR A 245 -5.60 -14.91 2.79
N LEU A 246 -4.28 -14.91 2.61
CA LEU A 246 -3.57 -15.64 1.56
C LEU A 246 -2.87 -16.84 2.18
N TRP A 247 -3.18 -18.03 1.67
CA TRP A 247 -2.63 -19.29 2.16
C TRP A 247 -1.55 -19.83 1.25
N GLU A 248 -0.54 -20.46 1.85
CA GLU A 248 0.54 -21.20 1.17
C GLU A 248 1.23 -20.34 0.10
N ASP A 249 1.40 -20.88 -1.09
CA ASP A 249 2.10 -20.21 -2.20
C ASP A 249 1.46 -18.89 -2.65
N LYS A 250 0.14 -18.73 -2.45
CA LYS A 250 -0.54 -17.45 -2.72
C LYS A 250 0.01 -16.30 -1.91
N ALA A 251 0.55 -16.59 -0.72
CA ALA A 251 1.19 -15.60 0.14
C ALA A 251 2.41 -14.93 -0.51
N ASN A 252 3.05 -15.57 -1.50
CA ASN A 252 4.15 -14.96 -2.24
C ASN A 252 3.70 -13.77 -3.09
N SER A 253 2.44 -13.76 -3.54
CA SER A 253 1.88 -12.66 -4.34
C SER A 253 1.87 -11.33 -3.58
N ALA A 254 1.67 -11.38 -2.26
CA ALA A 254 1.67 -10.18 -1.43
C ALA A 254 3.01 -9.41 -1.42
N LYS A 255 4.12 -10.06 -1.78
CA LYS A 255 5.44 -9.40 -1.85
C LYS A 255 5.52 -8.33 -2.95
N LEU A 256 4.71 -8.46 -3.99
CA LEU A 256 4.66 -7.52 -5.10
C LEU A 256 3.66 -6.39 -4.90
N TRP A 257 2.78 -6.52 -3.92
CA TRP A 257 1.73 -5.56 -3.66
C TRP A 257 2.24 -4.42 -2.78
N LYS A 258 1.72 -3.23 -3.03
CA LYS A 258 2.12 -2.02 -2.32
C LYS A 258 0.94 -1.42 -1.57
N PRO A 259 1.08 -1.14 -0.25
CA PRO A 259 0.06 -0.46 0.51
C PRO A 259 -0.31 0.90 -0.09
N ASN A 260 -1.62 1.19 -0.15
CA ASN A 260 -2.22 2.41 -0.69
C ASN A 260 -1.92 2.70 -2.18
N GLU A 261 -1.37 1.73 -2.92
CA GLU A 261 -1.12 1.84 -4.36
C GLU A 261 -1.84 0.72 -5.12
N THR A 262 -1.63 -0.55 -4.68
CA THR A 262 -2.19 -1.72 -5.38
C THR A 262 -3.68 -1.85 -5.12
N ILE A 263 -4.44 -1.98 -6.20
CA ILE A 263 -5.88 -2.23 -6.19
C ILE A 263 -6.13 -3.66 -6.65
N LEU A 264 -7.03 -4.35 -5.99
CA LEU A 264 -7.47 -5.68 -6.33
C LEU A 264 -8.96 -5.67 -6.68
N LEU A 265 -9.33 -6.26 -7.81
CA LEU A 265 -10.70 -6.66 -8.10
C LEU A 265 -10.80 -8.15 -7.76
N LEU A 266 -11.64 -8.48 -6.80
CA LEU A 266 -11.88 -9.85 -6.34
C LEU A 266 -13.24 -10.32 -6.87
N THR A 267 -13.25 -11.35 -7.69
CA THR A 267 -14.47 -12.00 -8.17
C THR A 267 -14.73 -13.26 -7.36
N SER A 268 -15.89 -13.39 -6.77
CA SER A 268 -16.31 -14.53 -5.93
C SER A 268 -15.32 -14.86 -4.80
N PRO A 269 -14.85 -13.89 -4.00
CA PRO A 269 -14.05 -14.20 -2.82
C PRO A 269 -14.89 -15.01 -1.82
N LYS A 270 -14.22 -15.75 -0.94
CA LYS A 270 -14.89 -16.50 0.12
C LYS A 270 -14.99 -15.65 1.38
N PHE A 271 -16.20 -15.41 1.86
CA PHE A 271 -16.42 -14.77 3.15
C PHE A 271 -16.16 -15.76 4.29
N VAL A 272 -15.49 -15.28 5.35
CA VAL A 272 -15.23 -16.03 6.58
C VAL A 272 -15.81 -15.20 7.73
N PRO A 273 -16.93 -15.64 8.33
CA PRO A 273 -17.56 -14.91 9.41
C PRO A 273 -16.63 -14.83 10.64
N PRO A 274 -16.70 -13.76 11.44
CA PRO A 274 -15.98 -13.67 12.69
C PRO A 274 -16.43 -14.78 13.65
N GLN A 275 -15.48 -15.33 14.42
CA GLN A 275 -15.76 -16.44 15.34
C GLN A 275 -16.64 -15.99 16.51
N ASP A 276 -16.49 -14.74 16.96
CA ASP A 276 -17.32 -14.14 18.02
C ASP A 276 -18.27 -13.13 17.40
N LYS A 277 -19.58 -13.32 17.63
CA LYS A 277 -20.64 -12.43 17.13
C LYS A 277 -20.59 -11.02 17.72
N GLU A 278 -19.87 -10.83 18.82
CA GLU A 278 -19.71 -9.53 19.50
C GLU A 278 -18.50 -8.72 19.00
N GLN A 279 -17.65 -9.30 18.14
CA GLN A 279 -16.52 -8.57 17.59
C GLN A 279 -16.94 -7.61 16.48
N MET A 280 -16.35 -6.43 16.49
CA MET A 280 -16.55 -5.35 15.53
C MET A 280 -16.45 -5.82 14.06
N PRO A 281 -17.14 -5.17 13.11
CA PRO A 281 -17.07 -5.47 11.66
C PRO A 281 -15.64 -5.49 11.08
N SER A 282 -14.69 -4.84 11.76
CA SER A 282 -13.27 -4.84 11.39
C SER A 282 -12.58 -6.20 11.52
N SER A 283 -13.21 -7.19 12.13
CA SER A 283 -12.71 -8.57 12.23
C SER A 283 -13.19 -9.48 11.10
N ALA A 284 -14.01 -8.99 10.17
CA ALA A 284 -14.46 -9.75 9.01
C ALA A 284 -13.27 -10.16 8.14
N ARG A 285 -13.31 -11.39 7.64
CA ARG A 285 -12.24 -11.95 6.81
C ARG A 285 -12.78 -12.43 5.47
N ILE A 286 -11.94 -12.30 4.47
CA ILE A 286 -12.15 -12.88 3.15
C ILE A 286 -10.96 -13.74 2.78
N SER A 287 -11.16 -14.75 1.97
CA SER A 287 -10.09 -15.64 1.50
C SER A 287 -10.28 -15.99 0.03
N LEU A 288 -9.20 -16.47 -0.59
CA LEU A 288 -9.22 -16.91 -1.97
C LEU A 288 -9.48 -18.43 -2.02
N ASN A 289 -10.61 -18.81 -2.58
CA ASN A 289 -10.89 -20.19 -2.93
C ASN A 289 -10.42 -20.47 -4.37
N TYR A 290 -10.68 -21.68 -4.89
CA TYR A 290 -10.31 -22.06 -6.26
C TYR A 290 -11.14 -21.35 -7.35
N ASN A 291 -12.32 -20.80 -6.99
CA ASN A 291 -13.19 -20.05 -7.90
C ASN A 291 -12.94 -18.52 -7.85
N THR A 292 -12.16 -18.04 -6.90
CA THR A 292 -11.89 -16.61 -6.79
C THR A 292 -10.93 -16.17 -7.89
N LEU A 293 -11.29 -15.11 -8.62
CA LEU A 293 -10.36 -14.45 -9.54
C LEU A 293 -9.87 -13.15 -8.88
N VAL A 294 -8.59 -12.87 -9.07
CA VAL A 294 -7.93 -11.69 -8.51
C VAL A 294 -7.25 -10.92 -9.64
N ASP A 295 -7.89 -9.84 -10.09
CA ASP A 295 -7.27 -8.92 -11.02
C ASP A 295 -6.48 -7.87 -10.23
N VAL A 296 -5.17 -7.83 -10.47
CA VAL A 296 -4.26 -6.88 -9.81
C VAL A 296 -4.16 -5.63 -10.66
N ASP A 297 -4.40 -4.48 -10.07
CA ASP A 297 -4.40 -3.18 -10.74
C ASP A 297 -5.24 -3.13 -12.02
N PRO A 298 -6.52 -3.54 -11.97
CA PRO A 298 -7.38 -3.59 -13.13
C PRO A 298 -7.56 -2.20 -13.75
N ASN A 299 -7.75 -2.19 -15.08
CA ASN A 299 -7.92 -0.96 -15.86
C ASN A 299 -9.39 -0.77 -16.24
N PHE A 300 -10.15 -0.07 -15.39
CA PHE A 300 -11.53 0.33 -15.64
C PHE A 300 -11.91 1.51 -14.73
N HIS A 301 -13.08 2.10 -14.98
CA HIS A 301 -13.49 3.36 -14.36
C HIS A 301 -13.46 3.34 -12.82
N ASP A 302 -14.09 2.33 -12.20
CA ASP A 302 -14.18 2.25 -10.73
C ASP A 302 -12.81 2.06 -10.08
N ALA A 303 -11.88 1.36 -10.74
CA ALA A 303 -10.51 1.25 -10.26
C ALA A 303 -9.78 2.59 -10.30
N SER A 304 -10.00 3.38 -11.34
CA SER A 304 -9.42 4.72 -11.46
C SER A 304 -9.97 5.65 -10.38
N TRP A 305 -11.28 5.61 -10.15
CA TRP A 305 -11.92 6.34 -9.07
C TRP A 305 -11.37 5.96 -7.69
N LEU A 306 -11.24 4.64 -7.41
CA LEU A 306 -10.71 4.19 -6.11
C LEU A 306 -9.25 4.63 -5.92
N ARG A 307 -8.40 4.62 -6.98
CA ARG A 307 -7.01 5.12 -6.92
C ARG A 307 -6.97 6.60 -6.54
N GLU A 308 -7.81 7.40 -7.17
CA GLU A 308 -7.91 8.84 -6.87
C GLU A 308 -8.38 9.07 -5.43
N TRP A 309 -9.44 8.38 -5.02
CA TRP A 309 -9.97 8.46 -3.65
C TRP A 309 -8.92 8.05 -2.61
N VAL A 310 -8.20 6.93 -2.81
CA VAL A 310 -7.11 6.48 -1.95
C VAL A 310 -6.00 7.52 -1.87
N THR A 311 -5.58 8.07 -3.01
CA THR A 311 -4.53 9.09 -3.07
C THR A 311 -4.92 10.33 -2.26
N ASN A 312 -6.16 10.78 -2.39
CA ASN A 312 -6.67 11.92 -1.63
C ASN A 312 -6.81 11.60 -0.13
N ARG A 313 -7.24 10.39 0.21
CA ARG A 313 -7.31 9.93 1.59
C ARG A 313 -5.93 9.85 2.24
N VAL A 314 -4.94 9.27 1.58
CA VAL A 314 -3.56 9.15 2.09
C VAL A 314 -2.96 10.53 2.32
N LYS A 315 -3.19 11.49 1.42
CA LYS A 315 -2.78 12.90 1.63
C LYS A 315 -3.41 13.48 2.89
N LYS A 316 -4.71 13.21 3.15
CA LYS A 316 -5.42 13.69 4.35
C LYS A 316 -4.99 12.97 5.63
N GLU A 317 -4.64 11.69 5.56
CA GLU A 317 -4.22 10.87 6.70
C GLU A 317 -2.70 10.82 6.89
N GLY A 318 -1.95 11.46 6.02
CA GLY A 318 -0.48 11.53 6.08
C GLY A 318 0.02 11.85 7.49
N VAL A 319 1.11 11.22 7.89
CA VAL A 319 1.72 11.41 9.21
C VAL A 319 2.18 12.84 9.40
N TYR A 320 2.62 13.45 8.33
CA TYR A 320 3.10 14.82 8.27
C TYR A 320 2.47 15.52 7.06
N VAL A 321 1.77 16.60 7.33
CA VAL A 321 1.35 17.57 6.33
C VAL A 321 2.22 18.80 6.53
N PRO A 322 3.06 19.19 5.56
CA PRO A 322 3.88 20.36 5.69
C PRO A 322 2.99 21.60 5.85
N PHE A 323 3.41 22.50 6.71
CA PHE A 323 2.73 23.78 6.86
C PHE A 323 2.84 24.55 5.53
N PRO A 324 1.72 25.03 4.96
CA PRO A 324 1.75 25.72 3.66
C PRO A 324 2.25 27.15 3.86
N GLU A 325 3.48 27.39 3.47
CA GLU A 325 4.08 28.72 3.51
C GLU A 325 3.45 29.64 2.45
N GLY A 326 3.21 30.90 2.83
CA GLY A 326 2.82 31.97 1.90
C GLY A 326 1.35 32.01 1.48
N ILE A 327 0.47 31.12 1.98
CA ILE A 327 -0.98 31.23 1.73
C ILE A 327 -1.58 32.38 2.53
N TRP A 328 -1.21 32.53 3.81
CA TRP A 328 -1.73 33.57 4.68
C TRP A 328 -0.63 34.53 5.13
N ASN A 329 -0.98 35.80 5.30
CA ASN A 329 -0.13 36.76 6.01
C ASN A 329 -0.31 36.54 7.52
N ARG A 330 0.64 35.87 8.15
CA ARG A 330 0.61 35.54 9.58
C ARG A 330 0.48 36.77 10.46
N GLU A 331 1.27 37.81 10.19
CA GLU A 331 1.27 39.06 10.97
C GLU A 331 -0.10 39.75 10.94
N GLU A 332 -0.73 39.76 9.78
CA GLU A 332 -2.07 40.31 9.60
C GLU A 332 -3.13 39.47 10.31
N ALA A 333 -3.01 38.13 10.24
CA ALA A 333 -3.94 37.20 10.90
C ALA A 333 -3.89 37.33 12.43
N ILE A 334 -2.69 37.56 13.02
CA ILE A 334 -2.51 37.67 14.48
C ILE A 334 -2.79 39.09 14.96
N ASN A 335 -2.22 40.11 14.31
CA ASN A 335 -2.18 41.50 14.79
C ASN A 335 -3.03 42.45 13.94
N GLY A 336 -3.63 41.99 12.86
CA GLY A 336 -4.46 42.82 11.95
C GLY A 336 -5.72 43.37 12.65
N PRO A 337 -6.35 44.36 12.02
CA PRO A 337 -7.54 45.03 12.56
C PRO A 337 -8.79 44.15 12.57
N VAL A 338 -8.87 43.17 11.70
CA VAL A 338 -10.00 42.23 11.58
C VAL A 338 -9.56 40.85 12.00
N ARG A 339 -10.06 40.40 13.15
CA ARG A 339 -9.70 39.11 13.77
C ARG A 339 -10.98 38.43 14.25
N PRO A 340 -11.75 37.83 13.34
CA PRO A 340 -13.01 37.20 13.70
C PRO A 340 -12.76 36.00 14.62
N LEU A 341 -13.54 35.96 15.70
CA LEU A 341 -13.57 34.83 16.62
C LEU A 341 -14.68 33.89 16.19
N PHE A 342 -14.35 32.64 15.98
CA PHE A 342 -15.25 31.56 15.57
C PHE A 342 -15.38 30.52 16.66
N THR A 343 -16.49 29.80 16.63
CA THR A 343 -16.62 28.46 17.20
C THR A 343 -16.28 27.41 16.16
N LEU A 344 -16.04 26.16 16.57
CA LEU A 344 -15.75 25.07 15.63
C LEU A 344 -16.90 24.81 14.66
N ALA A 345 -18.16 24.94 15.12
CA ALA A 345 -19.33 24.81 14.25
C ALA A 345 -19.36 25.93 13.19
N GLU A 346 -19.10 27.18 13.57
CA GLU A 346 -19.08 28.31 12.64
C GLU A 346 -17.96 28.17 11.58
N VAL A 347 -16.79 27.64 11.96
CA VAL A 347 -15.72 27.33 11.00
C VAL A 347 -16.18 26.30 9.97
N ASP A 348 -16.83 25.22 10.42
CA ASP A 348 -17.35 24.17 9.53
C ASP A 348 -18.45 24.72 8.61
N ASP A 349 -19.37 25.51 9.14
CA ASP A 349 -20.45 26.15 8.37
C ASP A 349 -19.87 27.11 7.31
N PHE A 350 -18.88 27.94 7.70
CA PHE A 350 -18.25 28.90 6.78
C PHE A 350 -17.49 28.19 5.66
N ALA A 351 -16.71 27.17 5.98
CA ALA A 351 -15.96 26.37 5.01
C ALA A 351 -16.88 25.62 4.03
N ARG A 352 -18.09 25.22 4.48
CA ARG A 352 -19.11 24.59 3.61
C ARG A 352 -19.85 25.59 2.74
N ALA A 353 -20.13 26.79 3.27
CA ALA A 353 -20.86 27.83 2.54
C ALA A 353 -20.03 28.39 1.36
N ASP A 354 -18.72 28.54 1.54
CA ASP A 354 -17.82 28.99 0.49
C ASP A 354 -16.56 28.12 0.41
N PRO A 355 -16.66 26.95 -0.20
CA PRO A 355 -15.58 25.97 -0.22
C PRO A 355 -14.37 26.38 -1.06
N ALA A 356 -14.43 27.48 -1.81
CA ALA A 356 -13.34 27.96 -2.66
C ALA A 356 -12.49 29.05 -2.02
N THR A 357 -12.91 29.62 -0.88
CA THR A 357 -12.28 30.78 -0.27
C THR A 357 -11.36 30.41 0.87
N ASP A 358 -10.15 31.01 0.86
CA ASP A 358 -9.22 30.99 1.99
C ASP A 358 -9.66 32.03 3.04
N PHE A 359 -9.61 31.65 4.32
CA PHE A 359 -9.92 32.59 5.40
C PHE A 359 -9.08 32.33 6.66
N THR A 360 -9.00 33.33 7.51
CA THR A 360 -8.33 33.30 8.80
C THR A 360 -9.27 33.70 9.93
N GLY A 361 -9.00 33.23 11.13
CA GLY A 361 -9.77 33.58 12.31
C GLY A 361 -9.13 33.10 13.61
N LYS A 362 -9.84 33.29 14.70
CA LYS A 362 -9.45 32.85 16.03
C LYS A 362 -10.43 31.84 16.58
N LEU A 363 -9.93 30.88 17.37
CA LEU A 363 -10.70 29.88 18.10
C LEU A 363 -10.27 29.87 19.56
N ASN A 364 -11.21 29.85 20.50
CA ASN A 364 -10.91 29.61 21.90
C ASN A 364 -11.11 28.12 22.19
N LEU A 365 -10.03 27.41 22.46
CA LEU A 365 -10.05 25.96 22.62
C LEU A 365 -9.50 25.54 23.98
N THR A 366 -10.02 24.42 24.49
CA THR A 366 -9.53 23.72 25.67
C THR A 366 -8.79 22.46 25.25
N ILE A 367 -7.62 22.21 25.82
CA ILE A 367 -6.81 21.02 25.57
C ILE A 367 -7.36 19.87 26.39
N LEU A 368 -8.09 18.93 25.74
CA LEU A 368 -8.62 17.75 26.40
C LEU A 368 -7.66 16.55 26.38
N GLY A 369 -6.59 16.63 25.62
CA GLY A 369 -5.57 15.60 25.56
C GLY A 369 -4.26 16.09 24.98
N ILE A 370 -3.18 15.60 25.56
CA ILE A 370 -1.81 15.81 25.09
C ILE A 370 -1.04 14.52 25.35
N ASN A 371 -0.12 14.14 24.47
CA ASN A 371 0.48 12.81 24.45
C ASN A 371 2.02 12.85 24.33
N LEU A 372 2.68 13.83 24.96
CA LEU A 372 4.14 14.01 24.94
C LEU A 372 4.86 12.78 25.46
N LEU A 373 4.44 12.27 26.63
CA LEU A 373 5.06 11.09 27.26
C LEU A 373 4.84 9.82 26.47
N GLU A 374 3.63 9.63 25.93
CA GLU A 374 3.32 8.45 25.13
C GLU A 374 4.18 8.41 23.87
N PHE A 375 4.25 9.51 23.13
CA PHE A 375 5.04 9.61 21.90
C PHE A 375 6.55 9.54 22.20
N HIS A 376 7.01 10.09 23.31
CA HIS A 376 8.40 9.93 23.73
C HIS A 376 8.74 8.45 24.01
N ARG A 377 7.90 7.73 24.76
CA ARG A 377 8.10 6.29 25.03
C ARG A 377 8.12 5.45 23.77
N ARG A 378 7.29 5.80 22.80
CA ARG A 378 7.22 5.11 21.49
C ARG A 378 8.30 5.54 20.51
N LYS A 379 9.16 6.50 20.87
CA LYS A 379 10.15 7.13 19.98
C LYS A 379 9.52 7.76 18.75
N MET A 380 8.39 8.44 18.93
CA MET A 380 7.57 9.03 17.88
C MET A 380 7.33 10.53 18.06
N MET A 381 8.09 11.19 18.93
CA MET A 381 7.96 12.65 19.20
C MET A 381 8.06 13.48 17.93
N PHE A 382 8.98 13.11 17.05
CA PHE A 382 9.21 13.80 15.79
C PHE A 382 8.96 12.87 14.63
N CYS A 383 8.46 13.41 13.53
CA CYS A 383 8.14 12.63 12.35
C CYS A 383 8.34 13.44 11.07
N ILE A 384 8.47 12.71 9.97
CA ILE A 384 8.34 13.20 8.60
C ILE A 384 7.94 12.02 7.72
N GLU A 385 7.47 12.27 6.54
CA GLU A 385 7.22 11.26 5.54
C GLU A 385 8.28 11.36 4.42
N CYS A 386 8.93 10.24 4.12
CA CYS A 386 9.88 10.13 3.02
C CYS A 386 9.60 8.85 2.23
N CYS A 387 9.55 8.94 0.91
CA CYS A 387 9.27 7.80 0.02
C CYS A 387 7.96 7.05 0.38
N GLY A 388 6.94 7.76 0.87
CA GLY A 388 5.69 7.15 1.35
C GLY A 388 5.83 6.37 2.67
N VAL A 389 6.98 6.43 3.32
CA VAL A 389 7.26 5.76 4.59
C VAL A 389 7.40 6.80 5.71
N PRO A 390 6.63 6.69 6.79
CA PRO A 390 6.77 7.57 7.93
C PRO A 390 8.08 7.28 8.67
N LEU A 391 8.83 8.33 8.98
CA LEU A 391 10.02 8.30 9.82
C LEU A 391 9.69 8.86 11.19
N TYR A 392 10.07 8.16 12.24
CA TYR A 392 9.84 8.57 13.61
C TYR A 392 11.14 8.51 14.42
N ALA A 393 11.35 9.49 15.30
CA ALA A 393 12.44 9.47 16.28
C ALA A 393 12.13 10.37 17.47
N ASN A 394 12.95 10.27 18.55
CA ASN A 394 13.04 11.28 19.60
C ASN A 394 14.25 12.21 19.40
N GLN A 395 14.78 12.22 18.19
CA GLN A 395 15.90 13.07 17.77
C GLN A 395 15.45 13.95 16.60
N PRO A 396 16.11 15.11 16.40
CA PRO A 396 15.72 16.06 15.36
C PRO A 396 15.99 15.55 13.93
N SER A 397 16.62 14.39 13.77
CA SER A 397 16.90 13.80 12.46
C SER A 397 16.79 12.28 12.47
N ALA A 398 16.45 11.69 11.32
CA ALA A 398 16.45 10.26 11.10
C ALA A 398 16.80 9.92 9.64
N THR A 399 17.32 8.71 9.42
CA THR A 399 17.68 8.22 8.08
C THR A 399 16.55 7.36 7.53
N CYS A 400 16.10 7.65 6.32
CA CYS A 400 15.11 6.83 5.61
C CYS A 400 15.72 5.50 5.19
N LYS A 401 15.07 4.40 5.53
CA LYS A 401 15.54 3.05 5.18
C LYS A 401 15.43 2.74 3.68
N ASN A 402 14.53 3.42 2.95
CA ASN A 402 14.35 3.18 1.52
C ASN A 402 15.36 3.93 0.66
N CYS A 403 15.56 5.24 0.91
CA CYS A 403 16.46 6.05 0.11
C CYS A 403 17.81 6.35 0.78
N MET A 404 18.01 5.90 2.02
CA MET A 404 19.23 6.10 2.84
C MET A 404 19.61 7.57 3.07
N LYS A 405 18.69 8.51 2.79
CA LYS A 405 18.89 9.94 3.04
C LYS A 405 18.56 10.29 4.49
N GLN A 406 19.35 11.17 5.07
CA GLN A 406 19.06 11.77 6.37
C GLN A 406 18.06 12.92 6.20
N HIS A 407 17.04 12.96 7.06
CA HIS A 407 16.00 13.97 7.06
C HIS A 407 15.92 14.66 8.41
N THR A 408 15.69 15.97 8.39
CA THR A 408 15.30 16.72 9.57
C THR A 408 13.84 16.42 9.86
N LEU A 409 13.54 16.06 11.11
CA LEU A 409 12.20 15.74 11.57
C LEU A 409 11.53 17.00 12.17
N VAL A 410 10.21 17.00 12.14
CA VAL A 410 9.36 18.03 12.74
C VAL A 410 8.55 17.43 13.88
N LEU A 411 8.03 18.27 14.77
CA LEU A 411 7.21 17.79 15.88
C LEU A 411 5.95 17.09 15.34
N ASN A 412 5.68 15.91 15.85
CA ASN A 412 4.55 15.11 15.40
C ASN A 412 3.23 15.76 15.84
N ALA A 413 2.40 16.19 14.90
CA ALA A 413 1.12 16.83 15.18
C ALA A 413 0.18 16.00 16.07
N ARG A 414 0.39 14.70 16.14
CA ARG A 414 -0.37 13.78 17.01
C ARG A 414 0.04 13.87 18.49
N VAL A 415 1.11 14.59 18.81
CA VAL A 415 1.45 14.95 20.20
C VAL A 415 0.31 15.75 20.81
N MET A 416 -0.29 16.67 20.04
CA MET A 416 -1.53 17.32 20.43
C MET A 416 -2.70 16.33 20.28
N GLY A 417 -3.37 16.05 21.38
CA GLY A 417 -4.55 15.23 21.46
C GLY A 417 -5.81 15.95 20.98
N THR A 418 -6.91 15.75 21.68
CA THR A 418 -8.18 16.38 21.35
C THR A 418 -8.22 17.81 21.89
N LEU A 419 -8.64 18.74 21.03
CA LEU A 419 -8.99 20.12 21.38
C LEU A 419 -10.49 20.32 21.23
N ALA A 420 -11.11 21.09 22.10
CA ALA A 420 -12.57 21.29 22.03
C ALA A 420 -12.97 22.72 22.44
N ASP A 421 -14.11 23.14 21.89
CA ASP A 421 -14.94 24.23 22.40
C ASP A 421 -16.32 23.72 22.78
N GLU A 422 -17.26 24.61 23.05
CA GLU A 422 -18.65 24.29 23.39
C GLU A 422 -19.46 23.70 22.22
N THR A 423 -18.97 23.79 20.98
CA THR A 423 -19.71 23.40 19.78
C THR A 423 -19.17 22.12 19.13
N GLY A 424 -17.92 21.73 19.43
CA GLY A 424 -17.31 20.57 18.81
C GLY A 424 -15.91 20.23 19.32
N CYS A 425 -15.27 19.30 18.62
CA CYS A 425 -13.90 18.92 18.92
C CYS A 425 -13.06 18.64 17.67
N ILE A 426 -11.78 18.94 17.78
CA ILE A 426 -10.76 18.58 16.79
C ILE A 426 -10.01 17.38 17.33
N THR A 427 -10.06 16.27 16.59
CA THR A 427 -9.36 15.04 16.99
C THR A 427 -7.86 15.12 16.73
N GLN A 428 -7.11 14.27 17.43
CA GLN A 428 -5.66 14.15 17.36
C GLN A 428 -5.11 14.15 15.93
N GLY A 429 -4.10 14.99 15.66
CA GLY A 429 -3.36 15.02 14.39
C GLY A 429 -4.12 15.63 13.20
N LYS A 430 -5.24 16.30 13.44
CA LYS A 430 -6.03 16.96 12.38
C LYS A 430 -5.60 18.39 12.08
N LEU A 431 -4.84 19.03 12.97
CA LEU A 431 -4.28 20.36 12.78
C LEU A 431 -2.92 20.29 12.09
N VAL A 432 -2.64 21.29 11.26
CA VAL A 432 -1.33 21.53 10.67
C VAL A 432 -0.68 22.70 11.40
N TRP A 433 0.48 22.49 11.99
CA TRP A 433 1.10 23.47 12.88
C TRP A 433 2.30 24.13 12.21
N SER A 434 2.41 25.46 12.35
CA SER A 434 3.65 26.16 12.03
C SER A 434 4.69 25.93 13.15
N ASP A 435 5.97 26.01 12.81
CA ASP A 435 7.06 25.87 13.79
C ASP A 435 6.95 26.92 14.90
N GLN A 436 6.51 28.12 14.55
CA GLN A 436 6.36 29.22 15.48
C GLN A 436 5.18 29.00 16.44
N ALA A 437 4.03 28.51 15.93
CA ALA A 437 2.88 28.19 16.77
C ALA A 437 3.20 27.08 17.79
N TRP A 438 4.01 26.09 17.42
CA TRP A 438 4.53 25.11 18.37
C TRP A 438 5.39 25.75 19.48
N GLY A 439 6.24 26.71 19.12
CA GLY A 439 7.04 27.45 20.09
C GLY A 439 6.15 28.24 21.06
N GLU A 440 5.16 28.96 20.57
CA GLU A 440 4.21 29.75 21.37
C GLU A 440 3.34 28.86 22.29
N LEU A 441 3.00 27.64 21.86
CA LEU A 441 2.23 26.69 22.66
C LEU A 441 3.02 26.17 23.86
N PHE A 442 4.25 25.71 23.66
CA PHE A 442 5.04 25.05 24.71
C PHE A 442 5.93 26.00 25.50
N PHE A 443 6.35 27.08 24.89
CA PHE A 443 7.30 28.05 25.45
C PHE A 443 6.83 29.49 25.17
N PRO A 444 5.69 29.90 25.78
CA PRO A 444 5.19 31.26 25.60
C PRO A 444 6.24 32.28 26.04
N ALA A 445 6.34 33.36 25.28
CA ALA A 445 7.20 34.47 25.69
C ALA A 445 6.69 35.03 27.02
N ILE A 446 7.51 34.95 28.07
CA ILE A 446 7.21 35.58 29.35
C ILE A 446 7.43 37.07 29.15
N GLU A 447 6.35 37.86 29.07
CA GLU A 447 6.47 39.30 29.23
C GLU A 447 7.02 39.57 30.64
N SER A 448 8.27 39.94 30.70
CA SER A 448 8.88 40.38 31.95
C SER A 448 8.27 41.74 32.36
N SER A 449 7.13 41.66 33.02
CA SER A 449 6.45 42.81 33.64
C SER A 449 7.16 43.26 34.92
N THR A 450 8.47 43.54 34.87
CA THR A 450 9.21 44.24 35.93
C THR A 450 10.15 45.26 35.31
N ALA A 451 9.57 46.24 34.61
CA ALA A 451 10.22 47.52 34.43
C ALA A 451 9.73 48.47 35.52
N SER A 452 10.46 48.54 36.64
CA SER A 452 10.36 49.67 37.55
C SER A 452 10.60 50.95 36.76
N PRO A 453 9.86 52.04 37.02
CA PRO A 453 10.06 53.32 36.34
C PRO A 453 11.36 53.93 36.76
N VAL A 454 12.37 53.94 35.92
CA VAL A 454 13.53 54.79 36.04
C VAL A 454 13.28 56.05 35.23
N PRO A 455 13.50 57.29 35.80
CA PRO A 455 13.08 58.54 35.17
C PRO A 455 13.88 58.85 33.90
N GLU A 456 13.17 59.39 32.92
CA GLU A 456 13.67 59.90 31.65
C GLU A 456 14.76 60.96 31.85
N THR A 457 15.91 60.74 31.21
CA THR A 457 16.71 61.86 30.69
C THR A 457 16.98 61.60 29.21
N ALA A 458 16.60 62.55 28.40
CA ALA A 458 16.55 62.56 26.97
C ALA A 458 17.88 62.22 26.28
N ASP A 459 17.80 61.34 25.26
CA ASP A 459 18.48 61.60 23.99
C ASP A 459 17.73 60.96 22.84
N LYS A 460 17.22 61.82 21.95
CA LYS A 460 16.50 61.43 20.75
C LYS A 460 17.51 61.16 19.64
N THR A 461 17.83 59.93 19.37
CA THR A 461 18.20 59.44 18.00
C THR A 461 18.64 57.99 18.07
N LYS A 462 17.74 57.09 17.81
CA LYS A 462 17.84 55.82 17.07
C LYS A 462 16.63 54.96 17.44
N LYS A 463 15.65 54.89 16.52
CA LYS A 463 14.63 53.87 16.59
C LYS A 463 15.32 52.51 16.44
N SER A 464 15.51 51.84 17.56
CA SER A 464 15.76 50.41 17.63
C SER A 464 14.44 49.71 17.33
N PRO A 465 14.37 48.70 16.42
CA PRO A 465 13.16 47.92 16.25
C PRO A 465 12.84 47.25 17.59
N ALA A 466 11.59 47.35 18.01
CA ALA A 466 11.06 46.69 19.20
C ALA A 466 11.54 45.23 19.22
N SER A 467 12.28 44.88 20.27
CA SER A 467 12.67 43.50 20.56
C SER A 467 11.39 42.72 20.82
N THR A 468 10.86 42.10 19.79
CA THR A 468 9.83 41.07 19.91
C THR A 468 10.50 39.94 20.70
N ALA A 469 10.06 39.70 21.93
CA ALA A 469 10.50 38.56 22.72
C ALA A 469 10.16 37.31 21.88
N LEU A 470 11.19 36.65 21.35
CA LEU A 470 11.01 35.44 20.53
C LEU A 470 10.53 34.34 21.49
N ALA A 471 9.36 33.75 21.17
CA ALA A 471 8.92 32.52 21.82
C ALA A 471 10.02 31.44 21.72
N GLY A 472 10.15 30.60 22.74
CA GLY A 472 11.12 29.52 22.76
C GLY A 472 10.90 28.54 21.60
N SER A 473 11.94 27.86 21.23
CA SER A 473 11.84 26.87 20.15
C SER A 473 11.27 25.55 20.66
N TRP A 474 10.27 24.99 19.95
CA TRP A 474 9.76 23.63 20.26
C TRP A 474 10.88 22.55 20.27
N ARG A 475 12.03 22.82 19.67
CA ARG A 475 13.20 21.94 19.71
C ARG A 475 13.77 21.76 21.14
N GLU A 476 13.43 22.62 22.06
CA GLU A 476 13.80 22.48 23.49
C GLU A 476 13.19 21.20 24.09
N LEU A 477 12.05 20.70 23.54
CA LEU A 477 11.49 19.42 23.94
C LEU A 477 12.48 18.25 23.76
N THR A 478 13.44 18.36 22.83
CA THR A 478 14.46 17.32 22.60
C THR A 478 15.45 17.19 23.76
N THR A 479 15.63 18.26 24.52
CA THR A 479 16.58 18.32 25.67
C THR A 479 15.89 18.02 26.98
N MET A 480 14.55 18.00 27.00
CA MET A 480 13.78 17.72 28.21
C MET A 480 13.80 16.21 28.53
N GLY A 481 14.11 15.91 29.79
CA GLY A 481 13.94 14.54 30.29
C GLY A 481 12.46 14.17 30.50
N ILE A 482 12.20 12.89 30.76
CA ILE A 482 10.82 12.35 30.96
C ILE A 482 10.05 13.14 32.04
N ASN A 483 10.69 13.55 33.10
CA ASN A 483 10.04 14.33 34.18
C ASN A 483 9.65 15.73 33.70
N GLY A 484 10.50 16.41 32.93
CA GLY A 484 10.19 17.71 32.34
C GLY A 484 9.01 17.64 31.37
N LEU A 485 8.99 16.60 30.50
CA LEU A 485 7.87 16.36 29.58
C LEU A 485 6.55 16.06 30.33
N ARG A 486 6.64 15.35 31.47
CA ARG A 486 5.46 15.09 32.32
C ARG A 486 4.91 16.38 32.92
N MET A 487 5.77 17.18 33.50
CA MET A 487 5.37 18.47 34.08
C MET A 487 4.74 19.39 33.04
N LEU A 488 5.32 19.45 31.85
CA LEU A 488 4.78 20.25 30.75
C LEU A 488 3.40 19.71 30.29
N GLU A 489 3.25 18.40 30.16
CA GLU A 489 1.97 17.75 29.81
C GLU A 489 0.89 18.06 30.86
N GLU A 490 1.20 17.92 32.15
CA GLU A 490 0.30 18.23 33.26
C GLU A 490 -0.06 19.74 33.34
N GLN A 491 0.88 20.61 33.00
CA GLN A 491 0.67 22.06 33.02
C GLN A 491 -0.30 22.54 31.97
N ILE A 492 -0.22 22.00 30.74
CA ILE A 492 -1.05 22.45 29.61
C ILE A 492 -2.33 21.67 29.44
N LEU A 493 -2.46 20.49 30.07
CA LEU A 493 -3.69 19.69 30.02
C LEU A 493 -4.82 20.47 30.71
N TYR A 494 -5.97 20.54 30.05
CA TYR A 494 -7.16 21.34 30.44
C TYR A 494 -6.97 22.86 30.43
N ALA A 495 -5.82 23.35 29.97
CA ALA A 495 -5.66 24.77 29.78
C ALA A 495 -6.48 25.28 28.59
N ARG A 496 -6.96 26.51 28.69
CA ARG A 496 -7.67 27.21 27.62
C ARG A 496 -6.72 28.20 26.95
N PHE A 497 -6.75 28.22 25.62
CA PHE A 497 -5.90 29.11 24.85
C PHE A 497 -6.65 29.60 23.60
N THR A 498 -6.14 30.70 23.03
CA THR A 498 -6.66 31.22 21.75
C THR A 498 -5.73 30.79 20.62
N LEU A 499 -6.30 30.15 19.63
CA LEU A 499 -5.61 29.67 18.44
C LEU A 499 -5.97 30.56 17.26
N THR A 500 -4.97 31.18 16.62
CA THR A 500 -5.15 31.85 15.34
C THR A 500 -4.94 30.83 14.22
N PHE A 501 -5.93 30.66 13.34
CA PHE A 501 -5.91 29.67 12.27
C PHE A 501 -6.05 30.29 10.89
N GLY A 502 -5.60 29.52 9.87
CA GLY A 502 -5.94 29.69 8.48
C GLY A 502 -6.63 28.44 7.95
N TRP A 503 -7.63 28.65 7.12
CA TRP A 503 -8.29 27.60 6.32
C TRP A 503 -8.01 27.82 4.84
N SER A 504 -7.75 26.73 4.12
CA SER A 504 -7.65 26.72 2.67
C SER A 504 -8.24 25.44 2.09
N PRO A 505 -9.04 25.50 1.02
CA PRO A 505 -9.52 24.31 0.31
C PRO A 505 -8.38 23.46 -0.26
N PHE A 506 -7.22 24.05 -0.51
CA PHE A 506 -6.03 23.33 -0.96
C PHE A 506 -5.48 22.38 0.09
N VAL A 507 -5.52 22.77 1.38
CA VAL A 507 -5.01 21.98 2.50
C VAL A 507 -6.11 21.10 3.11
N GLU A 508 -7.36 21.54 3.05
CA GLU A 508 -8.54 20.92 3.67
C GLU A 508 -8.38 20.62 5.18
N ARG A 509 -7.57 21.39 5.85
CA ARG A 509 -7.29 21.34 7.29
C ARG A 509 -7.09 22.72 7.87
N LEU A 510 -7.37 22.85 9.16
CA LEU A 510 -7.01 24.06 9.88
C LEU A 510 -5.51 24.12 10.10
N CYS A 511 -4.90 25.22 9.67
CA CYS A 511 -3.48 25.51 9.84
C CYS A 511 -3.28 26.50 10.98
N VAL A 512 -2.50 26.12 11.98
CA VAL A 512 -2.25 26.95 13.16
C VAL A 512 -1.17 27.96 12.86
N LEU A 513 -1.55 29.24 12.83
CA LEU A 513 -0.68 30.38 12.56
C LEU A 513 -0.04 30.91 13.82
N GLY A 514 -0.76 30.90 14.96
CA GLY A 514 -0.28 31.40 16.23
C GLY A 514 -1.11 30.93 17.41
N VAL A 515 -0.54 31.04 18.61
CA VAL A 515 -1.15 30.68 19.90
C VAL A 515 -0.97 31.80 20.91
N GLU A 516 -2.07 32.13 21.59
CA GLU A 516 -2.11 33.13 22.69
C GLU A 516 -2.67 32.43 23.95
N TRP A 517 -1.97 32.55 25.06
CA TRP A 517 -2.35 31.98 26.36
C TRP A 517 -3.20 32.95 27.20
#